data_c68304b1980c5bfe18094715483e59b2
#
_entry.id   c68304b1980c5bfe18094715483e59b2
#
_cell.length_a   1.000
_cell.length_b   1.000
_cell.length_c   1.000
_cell.angle_alpha   90.00
_cell.angle_beta   90.00
_cell.angle_gamma   90.00
#
_symmetry.space_group_name_H-M   'P 1'
#
loop_
_entity.id
_entity.type
_entity.pdbx_description
1 polymer ?
#
loop_
_entity_poly.entity_id
_entity_poly.type
_entity_poly.pdbx_seq_one_letter_code
_entity_poly.pdbx_strand_id
1 'polypeptide(L)'
;MRVYLIDGLRLNDYNKLENYLDKHLESSPLGGIYWLKLDQEILTDIQKEHNDCHSHVFALMLEETSLSSEFLVRITKKIQCDCMACATKEQRIWLMEQVDAIFEKLDIHI
;
A
#
# COMPACT_ATOMS: atom_id res chain seq x y z
N MET A 1 13.43 -3.98 -8.49
CA MET A 1 12.06 -3.43 -8.37
C MET A 1 12.10 -2.11 -7.64
N ARG A 2 11.27 -1.18 -8.07
CA ARG A 2 11.22 0.14 -7.42
C ARG A 2 10.24 0.12 -6.26
N VAL A 3 10.61 0.78 -5.19
CA VAL A 3 9.79 0.86 -3.98
C VAL A 3 9.76 2.29 -3.45
N TYR A 4 8.69 2.60 -2.72
CA TYR A 4 8.63 3.79 -1.89
C TYR A 4 9.01 3.37 -0.48
N LEU A 5 10.13 3.87 0.01
CA LEU A 5 10.68 3.48 1.31
C LEU A 5 10.77 4.70 2.23
N ILE A 6 10.21 4.57 3.42
CA ILE A 6 10.39 5.53 4.50
C ILE A 6 11.13 4.80 5.61
N ASP A 7 12.37 5.22 5.86
CA ASP A 7 13.24 4.62 6.86
C ASP A 7 13.39 5.56 8.05
N GLY A 8 14.02 5.08 9.11
CA GLY A 8 14.28 5.89 10.30
C GLY A 8 13.12 5.96 11.28
N LEU A 9 12.21 4.98 11.26
CA LEU A 9 11.14 4.91 12.24
C LEU A 9 11.71 4.61 13.63
N ARG A 10 11.19 5.30 14.64
CA ARG A 10 11.47 4.99 16.04
C ARG A 10 10.44 3.97 16.53
N LEU A 11 10.70 3.34 17.66
CA LEU A 11 9.78 2.36 18.23
C LEU A 11 8.37 2.92 18.41
N ASN A 12 8.27 4.15 18.89
CA ASN A 12 6.98 4.81 19.05
C ASN A 12 6.26 5.00 17.72
N ASP A 13 6.99 5.35 16.68
CA ASP A 13 6.45 5.51 15.32
C ASP A 13 5.93 4.17 14.78
N TYR A 14 6.71 3.12 14.95
CA TYR A 14 6.33 1.76 14.57
C TYR A 14 5.02 1.36 15.24
N ASN A 15 4.92 1.58 16.55
CA ASN A 15 3.72 1.22 17.29
C ASN A 15 2.48 1.98 16.81
N LYS A 16 2.64 3.27 16.52
CA LYS A 16 1.55 4.09 15.97
C LYS A 16 1.08 3.56 14.62
N LEU A 17 2.03 3.24 13.74
CA LEU A 17 1.72 2.71 12.42
C LEU A 17 1.04 1.35 12.51
N GLU A 18 1.58 0.46 13.33
CA GLU A 18 1.00 -0.88 13.49
C GLU A 18 -0.45 -0.80 13.96
N ASN A 19 -0.72 0.03 14.97
CA ASN A 19 -2.07 0.20 15.49
C ASN A 19 -3.01 0.78 14.43
N TYR A 20 -2.55 1.77 13.69
CA TYR A 20 -3.36 2.40 12.65
C TYR A 20 -3.67 1.42 11.51
N LEU A 21 -2.64 0.74 11.02
CA LEU A 21 -2.80 -0.18 9.90
C LEU A 21 -3.65 -1.39 10.27
N ASP A 22 -3.50 -1.90 11.49
CA ASP A 22 -4.34 -3.00 11.97
C ASP A 22 -5.83 -2.64 12.03
N LYS A 23 -6.14 -1.38 12.30
CA LYS A 23 -7.53 -0.91 12.39
C LYS A 23 -8.15 -0.59 11.03
N HIS A 24 -7.36 -0.10 10.09
CA HIS A 24 -7.89 0.51 8.88
C HIS A 24 -7.64 -0.30 7.61
N LEU A 25 -6.66 -1.19 7.60
CA LEU A 25 -6.32 -1.98 6.43
C LEU A 25 -6.40 -3.47 6.73
N GLU A 26 -6.66 -4.24 5.70
CA GLU A 26 -6.56 -5.70 5.80
C GLU A 26 -5.09 -6.11 5.83
N SER A 27 -4.76 -7.09 6.65
CA SER A 27 -3.39 -7.58 6.76
C SER A 27 -3.24 -8.96 6.13
N SER A 28 -2.02 -9.25 5.68
CA SER A 28 -1.65 -10.58 5.24
C SER A 28 -1.61 -11.54 6.44
N PRO A 29 -1.95 -12.82 6.24
CA PRO A 29 -1.81 -13.83 7.31
C PRO A 29 -0.40 -13.96 7.86
N LEU A 30 0.61 -13.57 7.07
CA LEU A 30 2.02 -13.63 7.49
C LEU A 30 2.41 -12.51 8.46
N GLY A 31 1.56 -11.49 8.61
CA GLY A 31 1.87 -10.33 9.44
C GLY A 31 2.82 -9.34 8.75
N GLY A 32 2.78 -8.09 9.19
CA GLY A 32 3.68 -7.04 8.69
C GLY A 32 3.38 -6.54 7.29
N ILE A 33 2.46 -7.14 6.59
CA ILE A 33 2.07 -6.71 5.24
C ILE A 33 0.59 -6.33 5.27
N TYR A 34 0.30 -5.14 4.74
CA TYR A 34 -1.05 -4.58 4.71
C TYR A 34 -1.44 -4.23 3.29
N TRP A 35 -2.73 -4.38 2.98
CA TRP A 35 -3.25 -4.15 1.63
C TRP A 35 -3.93 -2.79 1.56
N LEU A 36 -3.33 -1.86 0.82
CA LEU A 36 -3.90 -0.54 0.56
C LEU A 36 -4.67 -0.60 -0.75
N LYS A 37 -6.00 -0.51 -0.66
CA LYS A 37 -6.86 -0.61 -1.81
C LYS A 37 -6.80 0.68 -2.63
N LEU A 38 -6.63 0.56 -3.95
CA LEU A 38 -6.62 1.70 -4.85
C LEU A 38 -8.04 2.26 -5.04
N ASP A 39 -8.12 3.59 -5.17
CA ASP A 39 -9.36 4.24 -5.58
C ASP A 39 -9.69 3.87 -7.03
N GLN A 40 -10.99 3.74 -7.31
CA GLN A 40 -11.46 3.42 -8.66
C GLN A 40 -10.97 4.43 -9.71
N GLU A 41 -10.85 5.68 -9.32
CA GLU A 41 -10.50 6.77 -10.24
C GLU A 41 -9.09 6.68 -10.81
N ILE A 42 -8.19 5.99 -10.12
CA ILE A 42 -6.79 5.88 -10.56
C ILE A 42 -6.47 4.53 -11.20
N LEU A 43 -7.45 3.65 -11.33
CA LEU A 43 -7.24 2.37 -12.01
C LEU A 43 -7.06 2.59 -13.51
N THR A 44 -6.20 1.77 -14.12
CA THR A 44 -6.07 1.77 -15.58
C THR A 44 -7.31 1.15 -16.20
N ASP A 45 -7.49 1.31 -17.50
CA ASP A 45 -8.64 0.73 -18.19
C ASP A 45 -8.71 -0.78 -18.03
N ILE A 46 -7.57 -1.46 -18.14
CA ILE A 46 -7.49 -2.91 -17.95
C ILE A 46 -7.90 -3.28 -16.52
N GLN A 47 -7.41 -2.53 -15.53
CA GLN A 47 -7.75 -2.77 -14.14
C GLN A 47 -9.24 -2.56 -13.87
N LYS A 48 -9.84 -1.54 -14.47
CA LYS A 48 -11.28 -1.28 -14.34
C LYS A 48 -12.12 -2.41 -14.92
N GLU A 49 -11.70 -2.97 -16.05
CA GLU A 49 -12.39 -4.10 -16.67
C GLU A 49 -12.41 -5.33 -15.76
N HIS A 50 -11.40 -5.48 -14.90
CA HIS A 50 -11.25 -6.63 -14.00
C HIS A 50 -11.69 -6.33 -12.57
N ASN A 51 -12.27 -5.17 -12.33
CA ASN A 51 -12.61 -4.71 -10.99
C ASN A 51 -13.62 -5.62 -10.26
N ASP A 52 -14.56 -6.21 -11.00
CA ASP A 52 -15.55 -7.11 -10.41
C ASP A 52 -14.95 -8.44 -9.95
N CYS A 53 -13.82 -8.80 -10.50
CA CYS A 53 -13.15 -10.07 -10.19
C CYS A 53 -12.12 -9.95 -9.07
N HIS A 54 -11.53 -8.77 -8.91
CA HIS A 54 -10.36 -8.58 -8.03
C HIS A 54 -10.40 -7.23 -7.33
N SER A 55 -9.74 -7.16 -6.18
CA SER A 55 -9.39 -5.88 -5.58
C SER A 55 -7.96 -5.54 -5.94
N HIS A 56 -7.74 -4.34 -6.44
CA HIS A 56 -6.41 -3.84 -6.80
C HIS A 56 -5.81 -3.14 -5.60
N VAL A 57 -4.61 -3.54 -5.21
CA VAL A 57 -3.99 -3.08 -3.97
C VAL A 57 -2.51 -2.82 -4.14
N PHE A 58 -1.99 -1.94 -3.28
CA PHE A 58 -0.56 -1.87 -2.99
C PHE A 58 -0.27 -2.65 -1.71
N ALA A 59 0.87 -3.33 -1.68
CA ALA A 59 1.34 -4.03 -0.48
C ALA A 59 2.21 -3.08 0.32
N LEU A 60 1.78 -2.73 1.54
CA LEU A 60 2.57 -1.95 2.48
C LEU A 60 3.28 -2.92 3.42
N MET A 61 4.59 -2.83 3.52
CA MET A 61 5.38 -3.67 4.41
C MET A 61 5.90 -2.84 5.57
N LEU A 62 5.48 -3.19 6.77
CA LEU A 62 5.91 -2.53 8.00
C LEU A 62 6.96 -3.37 8.68
N GLU A 63 8.16 -2.79 8.86
CA GLU A 63 9.26 -3.37 9.61
C GLU A 63 9.58 -2.47 10.81
N GLU A 64 10.45 -2.93 11.69
CA GLU A 64 10.75 -2.21 12.94
C GLU A 64 11.16 -0.76 12.74
N THR A 65 11.91 -0.48 11.67
CA THR A 65 12.47 0.86 11.42
C THR A 65 12.02 1.46 10.10
N SER A 66 11.16 0.78 9.35
CA SER A 66 10.77 1.27 8.02
C SER A 66 9.37 0.86 7.62
N LEU A 67 8.78 1.66 6.74
CA LEU A 67 7.57 1.32 6.01
C LEU A 67 7.89 1.43 4.53
N SER A 68 7.59 0.40 3.76
CA SER A 68 7.84 0.40 2.32
C SER A 68 6.62 -0.10 1.56
N SER A 69 6.55 0.31 0.30
CA SER A 69 5.57 -0.23 -0.63
C SER A 69 6.23 -0.36 -2.00
N GLU A 70 6.08 -1.50 -2.63
CA GLU A 70 6.52 -1.65 -4.02
C GLU A 70 5.59 -0.87 -4.95
N PHE A 71 6.15 -0.39 -6.06
CA PHE A 71 5.35 0.27 -7.10
C PHE A 71 4.76 -0.76 -8.05
N LEU A 72 4.05 -1.71 -7.49
CA LEU A 72 3.38 -2.77 -8.22
C LEU A 72 1.95 -2.87 -7.73
N VAL A 73 0.99 -2.79 -8.64
CA VAL A 73 -0.42 -2.99 -8.33
C VAL A 73 -0.70 -4.49 -8.36
N ARG A 74 -1.09 -5.02 -7.22
CA ARG A 74 -1.40 -6.44 -7.05
C ARG A 74 -2.90 -6.66 -6.97
N ILE A 75 -3.30 -7.91 -7.14
CA ILE A 75 -4.67 -8.34 -6.88
C ILE A 75 -4.69 -9.23 -5.63
N THR A 76 -5.76 -9.13 -4.85
CA THR A 76 -5.85 -9.87 -3.58
C THR A 76 -6.27 -11.32 -3.76
N LYS A 77 -6.87 -11.68 -4.88
CA LYS A 77 -7.29 -13.05 -5.16
C LYS A 77 -6.21 -13.78 -5.97
N LYS A 78 -6.20 -15.10 -5.85
CA LYS A 78 -5.12 -15.95 -6.38
C LYS A 78 -5.04 -16.06 -7.89
N ILE A 79 -5.96 -15.50 -8.62
CA ILE A 79 -6.03 -15.67 -10.06
C ILE A 79 -4.99 -14.75 -10.70
N GLN A 80 -4.11 -15.33 -11.50
CA GLN A 80 -3.21 -14.53 -12.31
C GLN A 80 -4.03 -13.78 -13.36
N CYS A 81 -3.76 -12.50 -13.47
CA CYS A 81 -4.49 -11.65 -14.37
C CYS A 81 -3.56 -10.61 -14.97
N ASP A 82 -3.79 -10.26 -16.23
CA ASP A 82 -3.02 -9.23 -16.93
C ASP A 82 -3.22 -7.84 -16.34
N CYS A 83 -4.19 -7.67 -15.44
CA CYS A 83 -4.41 -6.39 -14.78
C CYS A 83 -3.38 -6.09 -13.68
N MET A 84 -2.58 -7.07 -13.27
CA MET A 84 -1.42 -6.81 -12.41
C MET A 84 -0.34 -6.14 -13.22
N ALA A 85 0.16 -5.02 -12.75
CA ALA A 85 1.17 -4.27 -13.49
C ALA A 85 1.94 -3.34 -12.58
N CYS A 86 3.09 -2.88 -13.08
CA CYS A 86 3.81 -1.78 -12.43
C CYS A 86 2.90 -0.57 -12.33
N ALA A 87 3.00 0.15 -11.22
CA ALA A 87 2.17 1.33 -11.01
C ALA A 87 2.49 2.40 -12.05
N THR A 88 1.45 3.05 -12.55
CA THR A 88 1.61 4.23 -13.40
C THR A 88 2.15 5.39 -12.58
N LYS A 89 2.59 6.46 -13.24
CA LYS A 89 3.03 7.67 -12.56
C LYS A 89 1.93 8.22 -11.63
N GLU A 90 0.71 8.27 -12.11
CA GLU A 90 -0.44 8.72 -11.33
C GLU A 90 -0.66 7.85 -10.09
N GLN A 91 -0.58 6.54 -10.27
CA GLN A 91 -0.75 5.60 -9.16
C GLN A 91 0.38 5.70 -8.15
N ARG A 92 1.63 5.92 -8.60
CA ARG A 92 2.77 6.12 -7.70
C ARG A 92 2.58 7.38 -6.85
N ILE A 93 2.17 8.47 -7.47
CA ILE A 93 1.92 9.73 -6.77
C ILE A 93 0.81 9.53 -5.73
N TRP A 94 -0.27 8.88 -6.12
CA TRP A 94 -1.38 8.59 -5.21
C TRP A 94 -0.91 7.77 -4.00
N LEU A 95 -0.11 6.72 -4.24
CA LEU A 95 0.42 5.89 -3.16
C LEU A 95 1.24 6.71 -2.17
N MET A 96 2.15 7.52 -2.68
CA MET A 96 3.01 8.36 -1.83
C MET A 96 2.17 9.35 -1.02
N GLU A 97 1.16 9.94 -1.63
CA GLU A 97 0.26 10.86 -0.93
C GLU A 97 -0.53 10.16 0.17
N GLN A 98 -1.00 8.95 -0.07
CA GLN A 98 -1.73 8.17 0.93
C GLN A 98 -0.83 7.84 2.13
N VAL A 99 0.38 7.39 1.88
CA VAL A 99 1.33 7.06 2.94
C VAL A 99 1.71 8.32 3.73
N ASP A 100 2.00 9.41 3.03
CA ASP A 100 2.35 10.67 3.67
C ASP A 100 1.21 11.20 4.54
N ALA A 101 -0.03 11.05 4.08
CA ALA A 101 -1.21 11.45 4.84
C ALA A 101 -1.36 10.64 6.14
N ILE A 102 -1.04 9.35 6.10
CA ILE A 102 -1.04 8.51 7.31
C ILE A 102 0.00 9.03 8.31
N PHE A 103 1.20 9.35 7.84
CA PHE A 103 2.26 9.88 8.71
C PHE A 103 1.86 11.22 9.33
N GLU A 104 1.26 12.10 8.55
CA GLU A 104 0.76 13.38 9.09
C GLU A 104 -0.33 13.16 10.13
N LYS A 105 -1.27 12.27 9.87
CA LYS A 105 -2.37 11.96 10.79
C LYS A 105 -1.86 11.42 12.12
N LEU A 106 -0.80 10.64 12.09
CA LEU A 106 -0.20 10.03 13.28
C LEU A 106 0.86 10.92 13.93
N ASP A 107 1.11 12.10 13.37
CA ASP A 107 2.12 13.03 13.85
C ASP A 107 3.51 12.39 13.91
N ILE A 108 3.86 11.68 12.86
CA ILE A 108 5.17 11.06 12.69
C ILE A 108 6.04 11.95 11.81
N HIS A 109 7.17 12.35 12.32
CA HIS A 109 8.14 13.19 11.60
C HIS A 109 9.45 12.45 11.42
N ILE A 110 9.86 12.32 10.17
CA ILE A 110 11.09 11.63 9.79
C ILE A 110 12.07 12.65 9.18
#